data_e7ee6ad980bcaf7178f9cea521f84629
#
_entry.id   e7ee6ad980bcaf7178f9cea521f84629
#
_cell.length_a   1.000
_cell.length_b   1.000
_cell.length_c   1.000
_cell.angle_alpha   90.00
_cell.angle_beta   90.00
_cell.angle_gamma   90.00
#
_symmetry.space_group_name_H-M   'P 1'
#
loop_
_entity.id
_entity.type
_entity.pdbx_description
1 polymer ?
#
loop_
_entity_poly.entity_id
_entity_poly.type
_entity_poly.pdbx_seq_one_letter_code
_entity_poly.pdbx_strand_id
1 'polypeptide(L)'
;IKHRYKSESSGSHSVQLSAFASSDPLATTSFGATNTQESELTAAYAYLGHNFAAKIALNHRSDGKNCLVNGKTTDDIVNNEQALTDCNDTSLDDSYLAYRLGNWIFRAGAVEQFWGPGVDNSLIMSGNAKPLPAISISREQSSAFETPWLSWIGQWSFTAQMAKLESTRVIPDALLWSTRVNFRPVQQLEIALSWSAQWAGKGQPSSASDFIDMITGDTKCVDGTTNCDSQLESK
;
A
#
# COMPACT_ATOMS: atom_id res chain seq x y z
N ILE A 1 -8.70 0.71 -12.19
CA ILE A 1 -8.44 1.28 -13.54
C ILE A 1 -7.54 0.31 -14.27
N LYS A 2 -8.11 -0.44 -15.24
CA LYS A 2 -7.36 -1.33 -16.11
C LYS A 2 -6.56 -0.49 -17.09
N HIS A 3 -5.29 -0.24 -16.85
CA HIS A 3 -4.39 0.23 -17.90
C HIS A 3 -4.20 -0.93 -18.89
N ARG A 4 -4.86 -0.84 -20.04
CA ARG A 4 -4.57 -1.69 -21.20
C ARG A 4 -3.17 -1.35 -21.68
N TYR A 5 -2.23 -2.25 -21.50
CA TYR A 5 -0.96 -2.21 -22.20
C TYR A 5 -1.24 -2.48 -23.69
N LYS A 6 -1.23 -1.42 -24.49
CA LYS A 6 -1.26 -1.54 -25.92
C LYS A 6 0.15 -1.87 -26.40
N SER A 7 0.32 -2.95 -27.08
CA SER A 7 1.58 -3.40 -27.68
C SER A 7 1.97 -2.43 -28.81
N GLU A 8 2.64 -1.35 -28.49
CA GLU A 8 3.36 -0.52 -29.47
C GLU A 8 4.83 -0.46 -29.08
N SER A 9 5.70 -0.66 -30.04
CA SER A 9 7.15 -0.75 -29.88
C SER A 9 7.85 0.57 -29.57
N SER A 10 7.13 1.66 -29.43
CA SER A 10 7.64 2.97 -29.00
C SER A 10 7.12 3.25 -27.58
N GLY A 11 8.05 3.59 -26.66
CA GLY A 11 7.67 4.01 -25.33
C GLY A 11 6.76 5.25 -25.36
N SER A 12 5.73 5.29 -24.52
CA SER A 12 4.88 6.46 -24.36
C SER A 12 5.30 7.26 -23.13
N HIS A 13 5.23 8.57 -23.26
CA HIS A 13 5.54 9.52 -22.19
C HIS A 13 4.29 10.31 -21.84
N SER A 14 4.06 10.56 -20.58
CA SER A 14 2.96 11.41 -20.12
C SER A 14 3.40 12.33 -18.98
N VAL A 15 2.88 13.53 -19.00
CA VAL A 15 3.04 14.53 -17.93
C VAL A 15 1.66 14.80 -17.35
N GLN A 16 1.57 14.80 -16.04
CA GLN A 16 0.35 15.12 -15.32
C GLN A 16 0.64 16.26 -14.36
N LEU A 17 -0.23 17.27 -14.39
CA LEU A 17 -0.28 18.34 -13.38
C LEU A 17 -1.69 18.36 -12.84
N SER A 18 -1.83 18.34 -11.53
CA SER A 18 -3.12 18.48 -10.86
C SER A 18 -2.98 19.38 -9.65
N ALA A 19 -4.00 20.16 -9.40
CA ALA A 19 -4.11 20.99 -8.21
C ALA A 19 -5.48 20.75 -7.58
N PHE A 20 -5.51 20.65 -6.29
CA PHE A 20 -6.71 20.51 -5.48
C PHE A 20 -6.69 21.56 -4.38
N ALA A 21 -7.82 22.18 -4.13
CA ALA A 21 -8.03 23.05 -2.99
C ALA A 21 -9.43 22.83 -2.43
N SER A 22 -9.56 22.75 -1.13
CA SER A 22 -10.83 22.57 -0.44
C SER A 22 -10.90 23.49 0.77
N SER A 23 -12.07 24.11 0.92
CA SER A 23 -12.41 24.83 2.16
C SER A 23 -12.94 23.89 3.25
N ASP A 24 -13.23 22.63 2.92
CA ASP A 24 -13.71 21.61 3.83
C ASP A 24 -12.61 20.56 4.06
N PRO A 25 -12.05 20.47 5.26
CA PRO A 25 -10.95 19.55 5.57
C PRO A 25 -11.34 18.06 5.53
N LEU A 26 -12.58 17.72 5.32
CA LEU A 26 -13.06 16.34 5.23
C LEU A 26 -13.19 15.80 3.80
N ALA A 27 -12.73 16.56 2.79
CA ALA A 27 -12.72 16.07 1.42
C ALA A 27 -11.77 14.89 1.24
N THR A 28 -12.17 13.89 0.47
CA THR A 28 -11.31 12.77 0.08
C THR A 28 -10.38 13.18 -1.05
N THR A 29 -9.10 12.89 -0.92
CA THR A 29 -8.11 13.08 -2.00
C THR A 29 -8.29 12.06 -3.12
N SER A 30 -7.55 12.25 -4.22
CA SER A 30 -7.45 11.27 -5.32
C SER A 30 -6.96 9.88 -4.86
N PHE A 31 -6.30 9.79 -3.71
CA PHE A 31 -5.87 8.54 -3.08
C PHE A 31 -6.87 7.98 -2.06
N GLY A 32 -8.06 8.60 -1.94
CA GLY A 32 -9.09 8.17 -0.98
C GLY A 32 -8.74 8.44 0.48
N ALA A 33 -7.57 9.00 0.77
CA ALA A 33 -7.26 9.47 2.12
C ALA A 33 -8.18 10.63 2.48
N THR A 34 -8.75 10.60 3.68
CA THR A 34 -9.44 11.76 4.23
C THR A 34 -8.46 12.92 4.27
N ASN A 35 -8.72 13.93 3.49
CA ASN A 35 -7.86 15.08 3.46
C ASN A 35 -8.28 16.05 4.55
N THR A 36 -7.46 16.17 5.57
CA THR A 36 -7.52 17.29 6.50
C THR A 36 -6.84 18.53 5.92
N GLN A 37 -6.39 18.48 4.67
CA GLN A 37 -5.50 19.44 4.02
C GLN A 37 -6.27 20.44 3.18
N GLU A 38 -5.83 21.71 3.21
CA GLU A 38 -6.46 22.77 2.46
C GLU A 38 -6.11 22.76 0.97
N SER A 39 -4.91 22.29 0.61
CA SER A 39 -4.49 22.24 -0.79
C SER A 39 -3.48 21.14 -1.09
N GLU A 40 -3.52 20.63 -2.31
CA GLU A 40 -2.57 19.67 -2.85
C GLU A 40 -2.17 20.06 -4.28
N LEU A 41 -0.87 20.02 -4.56
CA LEU A 41 -0.31 20.20 -5.89
C LEU A 41 0.49 18.93 -6.25
N THR A 42 0.14 18.31 -7.36
CA THR A 42 0.83 17.13 -7.88
C THR A 42 1.43 17.42 -9.25
N ALA A 43 2.70 17.09 -9.41
CA ALA A 43 3.39 17.05 -10.69
C ALA A 43 3.94 15.64 -10.92
N ALA A 44 3.59 15.00 -12.04
CA ALA A 44 4.04 13.67 -12.33
C ALA A 44 4.50 13.51 -13.78
N TYR A 45 5.50 12.66 -13.95
CA TYR A 45 5.97 12.19 -15.24
C TYR A 45 5.96 10.66 -15.27
N ALA A 46 5.41 10.09 -16.33
CA ALA A 46 5.38 8.66 -16.50
C ALA A 46 5.90 8.25 -17.88
N TYR A 47 6.63 7.14 -17.87
CA TYR A 47 7.12 6.42 -19.03
C TYR A 47 6.51 5.02 -19.05
N LEU A 48 6.01 4.61 -20.21
CA LEU A 48 5.50 3.28 -20.44
C LEU A 48 6.16 2.67 -21.68
N GLY A 49 7.05 1.72 -21.46
CA GLY A 49 7.67 0.91 -22.50
C GLY A 49 7.05 -0.47 -22.64
N HIS A 50 7.65 -1.34 -23.44
CA HIS A 50 7.14 -2.68 -23.69
C HIS A 50 7.12 -3.58 -22.44
N ASN A 51 8.24 -3.61 -21.70
CA ASN A 51 8.41 -4.43 -20.50
C ASN A 51 8.72 -3.60 -19.25
N PHE A 52 8.85 -2.30 -19.38
CA PHE A 52 9.26 -1.42 -18.31
C PHE A 52 8.32 -0.24 -18.23
N ALA A 53 7.91 0.12 -17.02
CA ALA A 53 7.16 1.31 -16.73
C ALA A 53 7.76 2.02 -15.51
N ALA A 54 7.77 3.35 -15.56
CA ALA A 54 8.23 4.18 -14.46
C ALA A 54 7.31 5.40 -14.32
N LYS A 55 7.03 5.79 -13.11
CA LYS A 55 6.34 7.04 -12.79
C LYS A 55 7.04 7.70 -11.62
N ILE A 56 7.28 8.99 -11.75
CA ILE A 56 7.73 9.84 -10.65
C ILE A 56 6.64 10.89 -10.45
N ALA A 57 6.08 10.94 -9.27
CA ALA A 57 5.07 11.91 -8.86
C ALA A 57 5.60 12.66 -7.64
N LEU A 58 5.54 13.98 -7.69
CA LEU A 58 5.85 14.87 -6.59
C LEU A 58 4.54 15.49 -6.13
N ASN A 59 4.16 15.21 -4.90
CA ASN A 59 2.96 15.72 -4.27
C ASN A 59 3.38 16.69 -3.16
N HIS A 60 2.90 17.90 -3.24
CA HIS A 60 3.06 18.90 -2.19
C HIS A 60 1.70 19.21 -1.58
N ARG A 61 1.57 18.96 -0.28
CA ARG A 61 0.36 19.16 0.49
C ARG A 61 0.58 20.26 1.49
N SER A 62 -0.31 21.21 1.54
CA SER A 62 -0.33 22.27 2.53
C SER A 62 -1.48 22.02 3.49
N ASP A 63 -1.16 21.87 4.76
CA ASP A 63 -2.12 21.73 5.85
C ASP A 63 -2.34 23.06 6.54
N GLY A 64 -3.62 23.49 6.55
CA GLY A 64 -4.03 24.53 7.49
C GLY A 64 -4.09 23.95 8.89
N LYS A 65 -3.46 24.55 9.80
CA LYS A 65 -3.64 24.59 11.28
C LYS A 65 -3.83 23.31 12.14
N ASN A 66 -3.96 22.09 11.60
CA ASN A 66 -4.34 20.93 12.40
C ASN A 66 -3.44 19.71 12.21
N CYS A 67 -2.14 19.85 12.23
CA CYS A 67 -1.28 18.70 12.16
C CYS A 67 -0.85 18.15 13.51
N LEU A 68 -0.83 16.84 13.61
CA LEU A 68 -0.24 16.12 14.73
C LEU A 68 1.28 16.14 14.59
N VAL A 69 1.95 17.02 15.30
CA VAL A 69 3.40 17.05 15.35
C VAL A 69 3.89 15.91 16.27
N ASN A 70 4.66 14.99 15.72
CA ASN A 70 5.36 13.92 16.45
C ASN A 70 4.48 12.97 17.26
N GLY A 71 3.29 12.62 16.79
CA GLY A 71 2.43 11.62 17.45
C GLY A 71 1.83 12.08 18.78
N LYS A 72 1.89 13.38 19.09
CA LYS A 72 1.21 13.96 20.25
C LYS A 72 -0.23 14.26 19.89
N THR A 73 -1.13 13.86 20.79
CA THR A 73 -2.56 14.15 20.66
C THR A 73 -2.84 15.62 20.92
N THR A 74 -3.99 16.12 20.44
CA THR A 74 -4.46 17.49 20.67
C THR A 74 -4.49 17.89 22.15
N ASP A 75 -4.63 16.95 23.07
CA ASP A 75 -4.63 17.21 24.51
C ASP A 75 -3.25 17.61 25.07
N ASP A 76 -2.16 17.16 24.41
CA ASP A 76 -0.80 17.56 24.76
C ASP A 76 -0.43 18.95 24.21
N ILE A 77 -1.21 19.48 23.27
CA ILE A 77 -0.96 20.72 22.56
C ILE A 77 -1.63 21.93 23.24
N VAL A 78 -2.72 21.70 23.97
CA VAL A 78 -3.54 22.76 24.59
C VAL A 78 -2.76 23.59 25.64
N ASN A 79 -1.64 23.06 26.16
CA ASN A 79 -0.82 23.76 27.16
C ASN A 79 0.45 24.41 26.62
N ASN A 80 0.67 24.40 25.29
CA ASN A 80 1.89 24.97 24.71
C ASN A 80 1.56 25.65 23.36
N GLU A 81 1.37 26.96 23.38
CA GLU A 81 1.02 27.79 22.20
C GLU A 81 2.04 27.76 21.03
N GLN A 82 3.11 26.98 21.14
CA GLN A 82 4.20 26.92 20.15
C GLN A 82 4.16 25.68 19.25
N ALA A 83 3.13 24.84 19.29
CA ALA A 83 3.09 23.56 18.57
C ALA A 83 2.34 23.58 17.22
N LEU A 84 1.87 24.72 16.77
CA LEU A 84 1.24 24.87 15.43
C LEU A 84 2.31 25.26 14.41
N THR A 85 3.08 24.30 13.95
CA THR A 85 3.97 24.48 12.80
C THR A 85 3.19 24.20 11.51
N ASP A 86 3.49 24.97 10.47
CA ASP A 86 2.97 24.72 9.12
C ASP A 86 3.27 23.29 8.71
N CYS A 87 2.23 22.50 8.48
CA CYS A 87 2.38 21.10 8.13
C CYS A 87 2.34 20.93 6.62
N ASN A 88 3.40 21.37 6.00
CA ASN A 88 3.63 21.09 4.60
C ASN A 88 4.26 19.68 4.49
N ASP A 89 3.62 18.77 3.78
CA ASP A 89 4.17 17.46 3.43
C ASP A 89 4.49 17.40 1.95
N THR A 90 5.70 16.98 1.65
CA THR A 90 6.12 16.71 0.28
C THR A 90 6.45 15.23 0.16
N SER A 91 5.73 14.53 -0.70
CA SER A 91 5.84 13.08 -0.84
C SER A 91 6.04 12.65 -2.29
N LEU A 92 6.55 11.43 -2.45
CA LEU A 92 6.66 10.72 -3.73
C LEU A 92 5.57 9.66 -3.89
N ASP A 93 4.41 9.88 -3.27
CA ASP A 93 3.27 8.98 -3.39
C ASP A 93 2.87 8.83 -4.87
N ASP A 94 2.46 7.62 -5.25
CA ASP A 94 2.16 7.22 -6.63
C ASP A 94 3.38 7.18 -7.57
N SER A 95 4.61 7.16 -7.00
CA SER A 95 5.83 6.91 -7.75
C SER A 95 6.16 5.42 -7.76
N TYR A 96 6.56 4.90 -8.92
CA TYR A 96 6.93 3.49 -9.05
C TYR A 96 7.88 3.21 -10.21
N LEU A 97 8.55 2.08 -10.09
CA LEU A 97 9.21 1.34 -11.16
C LEU A 97 8.52 -0.01 -11.31
N ALA A 98 8.25 -0.43 -12.54
CA ALA A 98 7.66 -1.73 -12.81
C ALA A 98 8.38 -2.41 -13.98
N TYR A 99 8.57 -3.71 -13.84
CA TYR A 99 9.17 -4.55 -14.89
C TYR A 99 8.30 -5.78 -15.12
N ARG A 100 8.00 -6.07 -16.37
CA ARG A 100 7.23 -7.23 -16.80
C ARG A 100 8.16 -8.33 -17.29
N LEU A 101 8.00 -9.52 -16.71
CA LEU A 101 8.67 -10.73 -17.13
C LEU A 101 7.62 -11.83 -17.39
N GLY A 102 7.36 -12.12 -18.65
CA GLY A 102 6.27 -13.03 -19.02
C GLY A 102 4.92 -12.51 -18.54
N ASN A 103 4.22 -13.30 -17.73
CA ASN A 103 2.93 -12.93 -17.12
C ASN A 103 3.07 -12.38 -15.69
N TRP A 104 4.27 -11.94 -15.31
CA TRP A 104 4.55 -11.39 -13.98
C TRP A 104 5.01 -9.95 -14.06
N ILE A 105 4.49 -9.11 -13.17
CA ILE A 105 4.89 -7.73 -12.97
C ILE A 105 5.56 -7.62 -11.62
N PHE A 106 6.81 -7.18 -11.62
CA PHE A 106 7.56 -6.77 -10.44
C PHE A 106 7.46 -5.26 -10.33
N ARG A 107 7.07 -4.74 -9.17
CA ARG A 107 6.93 -3.30 -8.96
C ARG A 107 7.57 -2.90 -7.64
N ALA A 108 8.28 -1.78 -7.65
CA ALA A 108 8.79 -1.10 -6.47
C ALA A 108 8.26 0.34 -6.48
N GLY A 109 7.67 0.79 -5.39
CA GLY A 109 7.11 2.14 -5.28
C GLY A 109 6.00 2.25 -4.27
N ALA A 110 5.50 3.47 -4.09
CA ALA A 110 4.38 3.79 -3.19
C ALA A 110 3.11 3.97 -4.03
N VAL A 111 2.38 2.90 -4.29
CA VAL A 111 1.18 2.90 -5.14
C VAL A 111 -0.01 2.42 -4.35
N GLU A 112 -1.10 3.13 -4.49
CA GLU A 112 -2.38 2.77 -3.89
C GLU A 112 -2.78 1.32 -4.18
N GLN A 113 -3.29 0.65 -3.16
CA GLN A 113 -3.78 -0.73 -3.24
C GLN A 113 -5.24 -0.78 -2.77
N PHE A 114 -6.09 -1.33 -3.61
CA PHE A 114 -7.47 -1.59 -3.27
C PHE A 114 -7.79 -3.08 -3.43
N TRP A 115 -8.05 -3.76 -2.31
CA TRP A 115 -8.25 -5.21 -2.24
C TRP A 115 -9.65 -5.55 -1.71
N GLY A 116 -10.65 -5.28 -2.51
CA GLY A 116 -12.03 -5.62 -2.17
C GLY A 116 -12.76 -6.27 -3.33
N PRO A 117 -13.77 -7.10 -3.08
CA PRO A 117 -14.72 -7.52 -4.11
C PRO A 117 -15.71 -6.38 -4.42
N GLY A 118 -15.95 -5.48 -3.48
CA GLY A 118 -16.83 -4.33 -3.63
C GLY A 118 -16.16 -3.14 -4.32
N VAL A 119 -16.99 -2.22 -4.82
CA VAL A 119 -16.53 -0.99 -5.49
C VAL A 119 -16.10 0.05 -4.45
N ASP A 120 -16.81 0.11 -3.31
CA ASP A 120 -16.66 1.17 -2.32
C ASP A 120 -15.95 0.72 -1.04
N ASN A 121 -15.89 -0.59 -0.76
CA ASN A 121 -15.34 -1.13 0.47
C ASN A 121 -14.28 -2.20 0.23
N SER A 122 -13.21 -2.10 0.99
CA SER A 122 -12.12 -3.07 1.03
C SER A 122 -11.97 -3.65 2.43
N LEU A 123 -11.68 -4.94 2.53
CA LEU A 123 -11.51 -5.63 3.81
C LEU A 123 -10.11 -5.45 4.42
N ILE A 124 -9.08 -5.34 3.58
CA ILE A 124 -7.68 -5.32 4.04
C ILE A 124 -6.94 -4.08 3.55
N MET A 125 -6.95 -3.82 2.25
CA MET A 125 -6.28 -2.69 1.63
C MET A 125 -7.31 -1.78 0.98
N SER A 126 -7.35 -0.53 1.41
CA SER A 126 -8.23 0.50 0.86
C SER A 126 -7.41 1.68 0.33
N GLY A 127 -8.00 2.46 -0.57
CA GLY A 127 -7.44 3.72 -1.02
C GLY A 127 -7.53 4.88 -0.01
N ASN A 128 -8.03 4.62 1.21
CA ASN A 128 -8.21 5.65 2.23
C ASN A 128 -6.95 5.97 3.03
N ALA A 129 -5.87 5.24 2.80
CA ALA A 129 -4.59 5.46 3.48
C ALA A 129 -3.53 5.92 2.48
N LYS A 130 -2.54 6.67 2.98
CA LYS A 130 -1.36 7.04 2.21
C LYS A 130 -0.70 5.78 1.62
N PRO A 131 -0.31 5.78 0.33
CA PRO A 131 0.37 4.66 -0.29
C PRO A 131 1.67 4.32 0.44
N LEU A 132 1.83 3.06 0.81
CA LEU A 132 3.04 2.59 1.47
C LEU A 132 4.12 2.26 0.44
N PRO A 133 5.40 2.63 0.68
CA PRO A 133 6.50 2.16 -0.13
C PRO A 133 6.60 0.62 -0.03
N ALA A 134 6.49 -0.05 -1.17
CA ALA A 134 6.40 -1.49 -1.25
C ALA A 134 7.16 -2.05 -2.44
N ILE A 135 7.61 -3.30 -2.29
CA ILE A 135 8.00 -4.16 -3.40
C ILE A 135 6.89 -5.18 -3.58
N SER A 136 6.43 -5.36 -4.81
CA SER A 136 5.33 -6.26 -5.12
C SER A 136 5.59 -7.09 -6.36
N ILE A 137 4.97 -8.27 -6.36
CA ILE A 137 4.85 -9.14 -7.52
C ILE A 137 3.37 -9.39 -7.78
N SER A 138 2.95 -9.28 -9.02
CA SER A 138 1.57 -9.56 -9.41
C SER A 138 1.51 -10.26 -10.76
N ARG A 139 0.45 -11.03 -10.95
CA ARG A 139 0.16 -11.63 -12.24
C ARG A 139 -0.55 -10.63 -13.15
N GLU A 140 -0.05 -10.43 -14.37
CA GLU A 140 -0.58 -9.43 -15.31
C GLU A 140 -1.94 -9.83 -15.86
N GLN A 141 -2.01 -11.05 -16.39
CA GLN A 141 -3.22 -11.57 -17.02
C GLN A 141 -3.78 -12.75 -16.24
N SER A 142 -5.05 -12.66 -15.91
CA SER A 142 -5.78 -13.76 -15.32
C SER A 142 -6.11 -14.78 -16.42
N SER A 143 -5.51 -15.96 -16.37
CA SER A 143 -5.84 -17.09 -17.24
C SER A 143 -6.04 -18.35 -16.41
N ALA A 144 -6.82 -19.28 -16.90
CA ALA A 144 -6.97 -20.58 -16.26
C ALA A 144 -5.67 -21.39 -16.37
N PHE A 145 -5.53 -22.37 -15.50
CA PHE A 145 -4.46 -23.36 -15.62
C PHE A 145 -4.70 -24.24 -16.84
N GLU A 146 -3.66 -24.51 -17.60
CA GLU A 146 -3.68 -25.47 -18.72
C GLU A 146 -3.77 -26.92 -18.23
N THR A 147 -3.38 -27.16 -16.98
CA THR A 147 -3.38 -28.48 -16.33
C THR A 147 -4.83 -28.90 -16.04
N PRO A 148 -5.32 -30.04 -16.56
CA PRO A 148 -6.73 -30.42 -16.47
C PRO A 148 -7.28 -30.49 -15.05
N TRP A 149 -6.49 -30.97 -14.07
CA TRP A 149 -6.94 -31.11 -12.68
C TRP A 149 -7.00 -29.76 -11.91
N LEU A 150 -6.42 -28.68 -12.45
CA LEU A 150 -6.52 -27.31 -11.90
C LEU A 150 -7.44 -26.41 -12.73
N SER A 151 -7.92 -26.88 -13.90
CA SER A 151 -8.74 -26.07 -14.80
C SER A 151 -10.05 -25.59 -14.15
N TRP A 152 -10.56 -26.33 -13.17
CA TRP A 152 -11.76 -25.97 -12.41
C TRP A 152 -11.61 -24.67 -11.59
N ILE A 153 -10.39 -24.26 -11.28
CA ILE A 153 -10.12 -22.97 -10.57
C ILE A 153 -10.54 -21.80 -11.47
N GLY A 154 -10.52 -22.00 -12.79
CA GLY A 154 -10.85 -20.96 -13.75
C GLY A 154 -9.76 -19.90 -13.87
N GLN A 155 -10.14 -18.69 -14.23
CA GLN A 155 -9.22 -17.57 -14.30
C GLN A 155 -8.74 -17.19 -12.90
N TRP A 156 -7.44 -17.04 -12.71
CA TRP A 156 -6.88 -16.67 -11.44
C TRP A 156 -5.85 -15.55 -11.53
N SER A 157 -5.72 -14.77 -10.50
CA SER A 157 -4.69 -13.75 -10.32
C SER A 157 -4.06 -13.87 -8.94
N PHE A 158 -2.84 -13.39 -8.84
CA PHE A 158 -2.05 -13.39 -7.61
C PHE A 158 -1.37 -12.04 -7.46
N THR A 159 -1.33 -11.54 -6.24
CA THR A 159 -0.54 -10.37 -5.85
C THR A 159 0.06 -10.63 -4.49
N ALA A 160 1.34 -10.37 -4.35
CA ALA A 160 2.03 -10.35 -3.06
C ALA A 160 2.87 -9.08 -2.97
N GLN A 161 2.97 -8.53 -1.77
CA GLN A 161 3.78 -7.34 -1.53
C GLN A 161 4.39 -7.33 -0.13
N MET A 162 5.52 -6.66 -0.02
CA MET A 162 6.16 -6.28 1.23
C MET A 162 6.23 -4.76 1.26
N ALA A 163 5.50 -4.16 2.17
CA ALA A 163 5.47 -2.71 2.37
C ALA A 163 6.18 -2.35 3.67
N LYS A 164 6.72 -1.14 3.71
CA LYS A 164 7.30 -0.57 4.92
C LYS A 164 6.31 0.42 5.54
N LEU A 165 6.02 0.23 6.82
CA LEU A 165 5.16 1.12 7.59
C LEU A 165 5.94 2.36 8.06
N GLU A 166 5.21 3.40 8.44
CA GLU A 166 5.79 4.67 8.86
C GLU A 166 6.55 4.54 10.18
N SER A 167 7.59 5.37 10.33
CA SER A 167 8.41 5.44 11.55
C SER A 167 7.68 6.04 12.77
N THR A 168 6.54 6.67 12.55
CA THR A 168 5.69 7.29 13.59
C THR A 168 4.73 6.32 14.26
N ARG A 169 4.64 5.07 13.79
CA ARG A 169 3.77 4.05 14.38
C ARG A 169 4.32 3.54 15.72
N VAL A 170 3.44 2.86 16.49
CA VAL A 170 3.81 2.23 17.77
C VAL A 170 5.01 1.30 17.61
N ILE A 171 5.07 0.53 16.52
CA ILE A 171 6.25 -0.22 16.10
C ILE A 171 6.80 0.47 14.85
N PRO A 172 7.85 1.31 15.00
CA PRO A 172 8.42 2.04 13.87
C PRO A 172 9.05 1.12 12.84
N ASP A 173 8.92 1.50 11.56
CA ASP A 173 9.57 0.83 10.43
C ASP A 173 9.19 -0.66 10.28
N ALA A 174 8.04 -1.09 10.84
CA ALA A 174 7.57 -2.45 10.69
C ALA A 174 7.31 -2.79 9.21
N LEU A 175 7.49 -4.05 8.85
CA LEU A 175 7.20 -4.56 7.53
C LEU A 175 5.78 -5.15 7.50
N LEU A 176 5.04 -4.84 6.45
CA LEU A 176 3.71 -5.35 6.19
C LEU A 176 3.75 -6.29 4.99
N TRP A 177 3.69 -7.59 5.26
CA TRP A 177 3.47 -8.58 4.22
C TRP A 177 2.00 -8.64 3.88
N SER A 178 1.67 -8.69 2.60
CA SER A 178 0.28 -8.86 2.17
C SER A 178 0.24 -9.70 0.91
N THR A 179 -0.72 -10.61 0.85
CA THR A 179 -0.93 -11.47 -0.31
C THR A 179 -2.41 -11.61 -0.62
N ARG A 180 -2.73 -11.73 -1.90
CA ARG A 180 -4.07 -11.93 -2.40
C ARG A 180 -4.09 -12.89 -3.58
N VAL A 181 -5.04 -13.81 -3.55
CA VAL A 181 -5.39 -14.69 -4.65
C VAL A 181 -6.84 -14.46 -5.01
N ASN A 182 -7.12 -14.20 -6.28
CA ASN A 182 -8.48 -14.18 -6.82
C ASN A 182 -8.61 -15.33 -7.81
N PHE A 183 -9.75 -15.97 -7.83
CA PHE A 183 -10.05 -17.00 -8.83
C PHE A 183 -11.53 -17.01 -9.17
N ARG A 184 -11.83 -17.39 -10.40
CA ARG A 184 -13.18 -17.39 -10.97
C ARG A 184 -13.50 -18.77 -11.56
N PRO A 185 -14.02 -19.69 -10.74
CA PRO A 185 -14.32 -21.05 -11.19
C PRO A 185 -15.45 -21.10 -12.21
N VAL A 186 -16.40 -20.19 -12.10
CA VAL A 186 -17.50 -19.99 -13.05
C VAL A 186 -17.72 -18.50 -13.30
N GLN A 187 -18.38 -18.13 -14.40
CA GLN A 187 -18.53 -16.74 -14.80
C GLN A 187 -19.25 -15.85 -13.75
N GLN A 188 -20.11 -16.45 -12.95
CA GLN A 188 -20.95 -15.77 -11.97
C GLN A 188 -20.32 -15.66 -10.58
N LEU A 189 -19.22 -16.39 -10.33
CA LEU A 189 -18.59 -16.46 -9.01
C LEU A 189 -17.13 -16.09 -9.07
N GLU A 190 -16.77 -15.02 -8.34
CA GLU A 190 -15.39 -14.65 -8.06
C GLU A 190 -15.11 -14.80 -6.57
N ILE A 191 -14.03 -15.50 -6.25
CA ILE A 191 -13.57 -15.73 -4.89
C ILE A 191 -12.23 -15.03 -4.72
N ALA A 192 -12.10 -14.25 -3.65
CA ALA A 192 -10.87 -13.56 -3.28
C ALA A 192 -10.45 -13.98 -1.87
N LEU A 193 -9.22 -14.46 -1.74
CA LEU A 193 -8.58 -14.74 -0.47
C LEU A 193 -7.46 -13.72 -0.28
N SER A 194 -7.49 -13.00 0.83
CA SER A 194 -6.48 -12.01 1.16
C SER A 194 -5.97 -12.23 2.56
N TRP A 195 -4.66 -12.08 2.73
CA TRP A 195 -4.00 -12.19 4.02
C TRP A 195 -2.96 -11.09 4.17
N SER A 196 -2.85 -10.55 5.38
CA SER A 196 -1.89 -9.50 5.70
C SER A 196 -1.38 -9.67 7.11
N ALA A 197 -0.07 -9.51 7.31
CA ALA A 197 0.55 -9.60 8.61
C ALA A 197 1.72 -8.62 8.75
N GLN A 198 1.89 -8.07 9.94
CA GLN A 198 3.02 -7.23 10.29
C GLN A 198 4.11 -8.10 10.92
N TRP A 199 5.36 -7.80 10.58
CA TRP A 199 6.53 -8.41 11.18
C TRP A 199 7.71 -7.45 11.17
N ALA A 200 8.78 -7.79 11.89
CA ALA A 200 9.95 -6.95 12.05
C ALA A 200 9.59 -5.55 12.59
N GLY A 201 10.46 -4.59 12.40
CA GLY A 201 10.32 -3.23 12.94
C GLY A 201 11.31 -2.98 14.07
N LYS A 202 11.37 -1.74 14.52
CA LYS A 202 12.33 -1.34 15.55
C LYS A 202 12.06 -2.06 16.88
N GLY A 203 13.02 -2.89 17.31
CA GLY A 203 12.93 -3.65 18.54
C GLY A 203 12.17 -4.98 18.43
N GLN A 204 11.77 -5.37 17.21
CA GLN A 204 11.10 -6.65 16.96
C GLN A 204 12.02 -7.66 16.24
N PRO A 205 11.78 -8.96 16.40
CA PRO A 205 12.48 -10.00 15.64
C PRO A 205 12.29 -9.78 14.13
N SER A 206 13.38 -9.94 13.36
CA SER A 206 13.39 -9.66 11.91
C SER A 206 14.15 -10.71 11.11
N SER A 207 14.37 -11.91 11.68
CA SER A 207 15.06 -12.99 10.99
C SER A 207 14.16 -13.64 9.93
N ALA A 208 14.78 -14.37 8.98
CA ALA A 208 14.02 -15.14 8.00
C ALA A 208 13.17 -16.25 8.63
N SER A 209 13.61 -16.82 9.77
CA SER A 209 12.81 -17.77 10.54
C SER A 209 11.54 -17.13 11.10
N ASP A 210 11.65 -15.93 11.67
CA ASP A 210 10.47 -15.21 12.20
C ASP A 210 9.44 -14.91 11.10
N PHE A 211 9.93 -14.62 9.88
CA PHE A 211 9.06 -14.45 8.72
C PHE A 211 8.34 -15.74 8.33
N ILE A 212 9.04 -16.88 8.34
CA ILE A 212 8.44 -18.18 8.05
C ILE A 212 7.43 -18.54 9.14
N ASP A 213 7.77 -18.36 10.42
CA ASP A 213 6.87 -18.62 11.54
C ASP A 213 5.60 -17.78 11.43
N MET A 214 5.72 -16.52 11.03
CA MET A 214 4.56 -15.65 10.75
C MET A 214 3.70 -16.20 9.61
N ILE A 215 4.30 -16.63 8.49
CA ILE A 215 3.54 -17.16 7.34
C ILE A 215 2.85 -18.49 7.68
N THR A 216 3.50 -19.35 8.47
CA THR A 216 2.95 -20.64 8.87
C THR A 216 1.94 -20.55 10.00
N GLY A 217 1.82 -19.37 10.62
CA GLY A 217 0.95 -19.15 11.77
C GLY A 217 1.51 -19.65 13.09
N ASP A 218 2.79 -20.04 13.11
CA ASP A 218 3.52 -20.41 14.33
C ASP A 218 4.00 -19.14 15.05
N THR A 219 3.09 -18.22 15.30
CA THR A 219 3.40 -17.01 16.05
C THR A 219 3.47 -17.36 17.53
N LYS A 220 4.61 -17.11 18.14
CA LYS A 220 4.86 -17.34 19.58
C LYS A 220 4.00 -16.46 20.49
N CYS A 221 3.26 -15.53 19.90
CA CYS A 221 2.32 -14.64 20.59
C CYS A 221 0.90 -15.03 20.25
N VAL A 222 0.37 -16.03 20.97
CA VAL A 222 -1.08 -16.25 21.05
C VAL A 222 -1.59 -15.43 22.23
N ASP A 223 -2.64 -14.63 21.99
CA ASP A 223 -3.30 -13.83 23.04
C ASP A 223 -3.48 -14.67 24.32
N GLY A 224 -2.89 -14.17 25.43
CA GLY A 224 -3.02 -14.78 26.74
C GLY A 224 -1.89 -15.76 27.14
N THR A 225 -0.84 -15.90 26.38
CA THR A 225 0.35 -16.66 26.83
C THR A 225 1.46 -15.74 27.31
N THR A 226 1.98 -16.02 28.49
CA THR A 226 3.03 -15.29 29.22
C THR A 226 4.36 -15.10 28.46
N ASN A 227 4.50 -15.62 27.26
CA ASN A 227 5.73 -15.51 26.46
C ASN A 227 5.81 -14.24 25.60
N CYS A 228 4.73 -13.49 25.45
CA CYS A 228 4.75 -12.21 24.75
C CYS A 228 5.24 -11.08 25.65
N ASP A 229 4.91 -11.13 26.94
CA ASP A 229 5.32 -10.10 27.90
C ASP A 229 6.83 -10.08 28.16
N SER A 230 7.49 -11.24 28.11
CA SER A 230 8.93 -11.34 28.39
C SER A 230 9.82 -10.73 27.28
N GLN A 231 9.28 -10.49 26.08
CA GLN A 231 10.03 -9.82 25.01
C GLN A 231 9.81 -8.31 24.98
N LEU A 232 8.72 -7.84 25.56
CA LEU A 232 8.44 -6.41 25.70
C LEU A 232 9.11 -5.81 26.94
N GLU A 233 9.41 -6.62 27.97
CA GLU A 233 10.03 -6.14 29.22
C GLU A 233 11.57 -6.18 29.24
N SER A 234 12.23 -6.73 28.22
CA SER A 234 13.70 -6.83 28.20
C SER A 234 14.38 -5.58 27.60
N LYS A 235 13.91 -4.39 27.96
CA LYS A 235 14.71 -3.15 27.86
C LYS A 235 14.29 -2.13 28.88
#